data_067de312c66cd92bc98576c8edbec0be
#
_entry.id   067de312c66cd92bc98576c8edbec0be
#
_cell.length_a   1.000
_cell.length_b   1.000
_cell.length_c   1.000
_cell.angle_alpha   90.00
_cell.angle_beta   90.00
_cell.angle_gamma   90.00
#
_symmetry.space_group_name_H-M   'P 1'
#
loop_
_entity.id
_entity.type
_entity.pdbx_description
1 polymer ?
#
loop_
_entity_poly.entity_id
_entity_poly.type
_entity_poly.pdbx_seq_one_letter_code
_entity_poly.pdbx_strand_id
1 'polypeptide(L)'
;MPEFKPGARLSKKPPLNEQELYQIDAYWRAANYLTACQLYLLDNPLLERPLRKSDLKQTIVGHWGTCPGQNFIYTHLDRVIKRSDLDMIYLSGPGHGGNAMVAQDWLEKDGQSVICCILTRM
;
A
#
# COMPACT_ATOMS: atom_id res chain seq x y z
N MET A 1 6.73 -29.83 13.20
CA MET A 1 6.02 -28.56 13.42
C MET A 1 6.64 -27.89 14.63
N PRO A 2 7.10 -26.64 14.57
CA PRO A 2 7.55 -25.95 15.75
C PRO A 2 6.40 -25.73 16.72
N GLU A 3 6.60 -26.12 17.96
CA GLU A 3 5.65 -25.99 19.05
C GLU A 3 5.35 -24.51 19.33
N PHE A 4 4.10 -24.09 19.20
CA PHE A 4 3.66 -22.75 19.57
C PHE A 4 3.76 -22.60 21.09
N LYS A 5 4.68 -21.79 21.58
CA LYS A 5 4.78 -21.42 23.00
C LYS A 5 3.93 -20.20 23.27
N PRO A 6 2.74 -20.35 23.88
CA PRO A 6 1.97 -19.19 24.31
C PRO A 6 2.71 -18.49 25.46
N GLY A 7 2.98 -17.20 25.33
CA GLY A 7 3.54 -16.39 26.40
C GLY A 7 4.91 -15.77 26.17
N ALA A 8 5.40 -15.70 24.92
CA ALA A 8 6.55 -14.85 24.64
C ALA A 8 6.20 -13.39 25.01
N ARG A 9 6.79 -12.88 26.10
CA ARG A 9 6.68 -11.48 26.48
C ARG A 9 7.16 -10.65 25.29
N LEU A 10 6.27 -9.80 24.76
CA LEU A 10 6.64 -8.81 23.77
C LEU A 10 7.88 -8.06 24.28
N SER A 11 8.90 -7.98 23.46
CA SER A 11 10.10 -7.21 23.77
C SER A 11 9.70 -5.80 24.19
N LYS A 12 10.30 -5.28 25.24
CA LYS A 12 10.11 -3.87 25.66
C LYS A 12 10.73 -2.88 24.66
N LYS A 13 11.57 -3.37 23.73
CA LYS A 13 12.10 -2.54 22.63
C LYS A 13 11.01 -2.34 21.57
N PRO A 14 10.85 -1.12 21.05
CA PRO A 14 9.98 -0.90 19.91
C PRO A 14 10.43 -1.80 18.74
N PRO A 15 9.48 -2.38 17.99
CA PRO A 15 9.78 -3.31 16.89
C PRO A 15 10.51 -2.66 15.71
N LEU A 16 10.52 -1.32 15.67
CA LEU A 16 11.14 -0.49 14.65
C LEU A 16 12.04 0.54 15.34
N ASN A 17 13.16 0.88 14.70
CA ASN A 17 13.90 2.08 15.07
C ASN A 17 13.24 3.33 14.43
N GLU A 18 13.67 4.52 14.84
CA GLU A 18 13.07 5.78 14.38
C GLU A 18 13.22 5.99 12.87
N GLN A 19 14.34 5.58 12.29
CA GLN A 19 14.59 5.68 10.86
C GLN A 19 13.68 4.75 10.05
N GLU A 20 13.54 3.51 10.47
CA GLU A 20 12.62 2.56 9.85
C GLU A 20 11.17 3.04 9.95
N LEU A 21 10.78 3.57 11.10
CA LEU A 21 9.44 4.12 11.29
C LEU A 21 9.18 5.29 10.34
N TYR A 22 10.14 6.20 10.21
CA TYR A 22 10.05 7.32 9.27
C TYR A 22 9.91 6.85 7.81
N GLN A 23 10.71 5.87 7.40
CA GLN A 23 10.67 5.33 6.04
C GLN A 23 9.34 4.64 5.74
N ILE A 24 8.83 3.83 6.67
CA ILE A 24 7.54 3.15 6.54
C ILE A 24 6.39 4.17 6.45
N ASP A 25 6.39 5.18 7.31
CA ASP A 25 5.38 6.24 7.29
C ASP A 25 5.44 7.04 5.97
N ALA A 26 6.62 7.40 5.50
CA ALA A 26 6.80 8.12 4.24
C ALA A 26 6.29 7.30 3.04
N TYR A 27 6.64 6.02 2.98
CA TYR A 27 6.18 5.12 1.93
C TYR A 27 4.66 4.94 1.96
N TRP A 28 4.08 4.66 3.13
CA TRP A 28 2.64 4.51 3.29
C TRP A 28 1.87 5.78 2.89
N ARG A 29 2.37 6.96 3.25
CA ARG A 29 1.77 8.24 2.83
C ARG A 29 1.85 8.46 1.34
N ALA A 30 2.97 8.12 0.70
CA ALA A 30 3.13 8.21 -0.74
C ALA A 30 2.15 7.29 -1.47
N ALA A 31 2.04 6.03 -1.03
CA ALA A 31 1.08 5.06 -1.56
C ALA A 31 -0.37 5.55 -1.43
N ASN A 32 -0.73 6.12 -0.28
CA ASN A 32 -2.06 6.70 -0.06
C ASN A 32 -2.32 7.91 -0.95
N TYR A 33 -1.33 8.77 -1.14
CA TYR A 33 -1.45 9.92 -2.05
C TYR A 33 -1.72 9.48 -3.48
N LEU A 34 -0.92 8.55 -4.01
CA LEU A 34 -1.12 7.99 -5.34
C LEU A 34 -2.48 7.32 -5.49
N THR A 35 -2.91 6.59 -4.47
CA THR A 35 -4.23 5.96 -4.44
C THR A 35 -5.35 7.00 -4.47
N ALA A 36 -5.23 8.07 -3.70
CA ALA A 36 -6.21 9.16 -3.69
C ALA A 36 -6.28 9.87 -5.04
N CYS A 37 -5.14 10.14 -5.67
CA CYS A 37 -5.08 10.71 -7.01
C CYS A 37 -5.80 9.81 -8.01
N GLN A 38 -5.54 8.51 -8.00
CA GLN A 38 -6.22 7.56 -8.88
C GLN A 38 -7.74 7.51 -8.65
N LEU A 39 -8.20 7.61 -7.42
CA LEU A 39 -9.62 7.54 -7.09
C LEU A 39 -10.37 8.80 -7.49
N TYR A 40 -9.80 9.98 -7.26
CA TYR A 40 -10.56 11.23 -7.26
C TYR A 40 -10.17 12.20 -8.37
N LEU A 41 -8.94 12.15 -8.88
CA LEU A 41 -8.44 13.17 -9.81
C LEU A 41 -8.44 12.70 -11.26
N LEU A 42 -8.80 13.62 -12.16
CA LEU A 42 -8.59 13.53 -13.61
C LEU A 42 -7.30 14.25 -14.03
N ASP A 43 -6.98 15.33 -13.33
CA ASP A 43 -5.87 16.21 -13.67
C ASP A 43 -5.25 16.81 -12.40
N ASN A 44 -4.09 17.46 -12.53
CA ASN A 44 -3.39 18.19 -11.49
C ASN A 44 -3.00 17.35 -10.25
N PRO A 45 -2.49 16.10 -10.42
CA PRO A 45 -2.14 15.24 -9.28
C PRO A 45 -0.98 15.80 -8.44
N LEU A 46 -0.17 16.68 -8.97
CA LEU A 46 0.95 17.31 -8.24
C LEU A 46 0.55 18.62 -7.55
N LEU A 47 -0.71 19.03 -7.65
CA LEU A 47 -1.23 20.27 -7.08
C LEU A 47 -0.43 21.51 -7.49
N GLU A 48 0.04 21.58 -8.74
CA GLU A 48 0.78 22.71 -9.29
C GLU A 48 -0.04 24.01 -9.29
N ARG A 49 -1.34 23.88 -9.23
CA ARG A 49 -2.33 24.95 -9.07
C ARG A 49 -3.42 24.52 -8.09
N PRO A 50 -4.20 25.44 -7.52
CA PRO A 50 -5.37 25.09 -6.71
C PRO A 50 -6.33 24.19 -7.46
N LEU A 51 -6.88 23.18 -6.77
CA LEU A 51 -7.86 22.24 -7.33
C LEU A 51 -9.11 22.98 -7.82
N ARG A 52 -9.57 22.56 -8.99
CA ARG A 52 -10.83 23.00 -9.61
C ARG A 52 -11.77 21.82 -9.72
N LYS A 53 -13.06 22.11 -9.83
CA LYS A 53 -14.09 21.07 -10.01
C LYS A 53 -13.85 20.21 -11.27
N SER A 54 -13.26 20.79 -12.31
CA SER A 54 -12.86 20.09 -13.54
C SER A 54 -11.76 19.06 -13.35
N ASP A 55 -10.97 19.18 -12.28
CA ASP A 55 -9.87 18.25 -11.98
C ASP A 55 -10.39 16.97 -11.30
N LEU A 56 -11.63 16.95 -10.88
CA LEU A 56 -12.24 15.84 -10.16
C LEU A 56 -12.99 14.92 -11.13
N LYS A 57 -12.90 13.62 -10.86
CA LYS A 57 -13.71 12.62 -11.55
C LYS A 57 -15.20 12.83 -11.25
N GLN A 58 -16.04 12.71 -12.26
CA GLN A 58 -17.50 12.75 -12.08
C GLN A 58 -18.03 11.44 -11.49
N THR A 59 -17.40 10.32 -11.86
CA THR A 59 -17.73 9.00 -11.33
C THR A 59 -16.51 8.45 -10.59
N ILE A 60 -16.69 8.22 -9.30
CA ILE A 60 -15.65 7.67 -8.44
C ILE A 60 -15.85 6.16 -8.38
N VAL A 61 -14.81 5.40 -8.79
CA VAL A 61 -14.79 3.94 -8.74
C VAL A 61 -13.65 3.50 -7.85
N GLY A 62 -13.97 2.70 -6.83
CA GLY A 62 -13.03 2.23 -5.83
C GLY A 62 -13.47 2.59 -4.41
N HIS A 63 -12.68 2.19 -3.42
CA HIS A 63 -13.06 2.33 -2.02
C HIS A 63 -11.90 2.87 -1.18
N TRP A 64 -11.95 4.16 -0.84
CA TRP A 64 -10.92 4.79 -0.03
C TRP A 64 -10.70 4.09 1.30
N GLY A 65 -11.76 3.70 2.00
CA GLY A 65 -11.66 3.03 3.30
C GLY A 65 -10.84 1.73 3.28
N THR A 66 -10.84 1.01 2.18
CA THR A 66 -10.05 -0.22 1.99
C THR A 66 -8.59 0.07 1.62
N CYS A 67 -8.35 1.07 0.79
CA CYS A 67 -7.04 1.34 0.21
C CYS A 67 -5.95 1.67 1.25
N PRO A 68 -6.15 2.56 2.24
CA PRO A 68 -5.14 2.83 3.26
C PRO A 68 -4.78 1.60 4.09
N GLY A 69 -5.75 0.73 4.36
CA GLY A 69 -5.53 -0.54 5.07
C GLY A 69 -4.67 -1.49 4.25
N GLN A 70 -4.95 -1.63 2.96
CA GLN A 70 -4.14 -2.44 2.05
C GLN A 70 -2.72 -1.89 1.92
N ASN A 71 -2.58 -0.58 1.74
CA ASN A 71 -1.28 0.08 1.70
C ASN A 71 -0.48 -0.16 2.98
N PHE A 72 -1.13 -0.11 4.14
CA PHE A 72 -0.50 -0.38 5.43
C PHE A 72 0.01 -1.82 5.52
N ILE A 73 -0.83 -2.79 5.18
CA ILE A 73 -0.47 -4.21 5.20
C ILE A 73 0.70 -4.47 4.25
N TYR A 74 0.61 -3.97 3.02
CA TYR A 74 1.65 -4.15 2.02
C TYR A 74 2.99 -3.59 2.48
N THR A 75 3.03 -2.35 2.96
CA THR A 75 4.25 -1.70 3.46
C THR A 75 4.93 -2.52 4.56
N HIS A 76 4.15 -3.11 5.46
CA HIS A 76 4.71 -3.94 6.53
C HIS A 76 5.16 -5.31 6.03
N LEU A 77 4.48 -5.90 5.05
CA LEU A 77 4.89 -7.15 4.42
C LEU A 77 6.18 -6.96 3.62
N ASP A 78 6.27 -5.90 2.82
CA ASP A 78 7.48 -5.57 2.05
C ASP A 78 8.71 -5.45 2.95
N ARG A 79 8.58 -4.82 4.11
CA ARG A 79 9.64 -4.78 5.12
C ARG A 79 10.07 -6.18 5.58
N VAL A 80 9.11 -7.08 5.81
CA VAL A 80 9.42 -8.45 6.25
C VAL A 80 10.08 -9.23 5.12
N ILE A 81 9.58 -9.09 3.91
CA ILE A 81 10.12 -9.73 2.69
C ILE A 81 11.58 -9.34 2.51
N LYS A 82 11.87 -8.05 2.47
CA LYS A 82 13.24 -7.52 2.30
C LYS A 82 14.18 -7.92 3.42
N ARG A 83 13.71 -7.90 4.66
CA ARG A 83 14.55 -8.28 5.82
C ARG A 83 14.89 -9.76 5.85
N SER A 84 14.00 -10.61 5.37
CA SER A 84 14.11 -12.07 5.47
C SER A 84 14.42 -12.73 4.12
N ASP A 85 14.64 -11.94 3.08
CA ASP A 85 14.93 -12.39 1.71
C ASP A 85 13.92 -13.45 1.23
N LEU A 86 12.64 -13.08 1.25
CA LEU A 86 11.54 -13.98 0.95
C LEU A 86 10.95 -13.70 -0.43
N ASP A 87 10.67 -14.77 -1.17
CA ASP A 87 9.81 -14.71 -2.35
C ASP A 87 8.36 -14.85 -1.93
N MET A 88 7.54 -13.81 -2.14
CA MET A 88 6.13 -13.81 -1.74
C MET A 88 5.24 -13.29 -2.86
N ILE A 89 4.01 -13.81 -2.92
CA ILE A 89 2.95 -13.31 -3.76
C ILE A 89 1.89 -12.65 -2.87
N TYR A 90 1.63 -11.37 -3.10
CA TYR A 90 0.56 -10.67 -2.41
C TYR A 90 -0.74 -10.73 -3.21
N LEU A 91 -1.79 -11.29 -2.61
CA LEU A 91 -3.12 -11.39 -3.23
C LEU A 91 -4.09 -10.44 -2.53
N SER A 92 -4.63 -9.50 -3.29
CA SER A 92 -5.68 -8.59 -2.82
C SER A 92 -7.05 -9.10 -3.23
N GLY A 93 -7.87 -9.57 -2.27
CA GLY A 93 -9.23 -10.03 -2.52
C GLY A 93 -10.20 -8.91 -2.91
N PRO A 94 -10.22 -7.75 -2.23
CA PRO A 94 -11.15 -6.67 -2.55
C PRO A 94 -10.77 -5.95 -3.84
N GLY A 95 -11.44 -6.26 -4.96
CA GLY A 95 -11.21 -5.60 -6.27
C GLY A 95 -11.39 -4.08 -6.22
N HIS A 96 -12.31 -3.58 -5.39
CA HIS A 96 -12.52 -2.14 -5.16
C HIS A 96 -11.34 -1.44 -4.46
N GLY A 97 -10.38 -2.18 -3.93
CA GLY A 97 -9.12 -1.68 -3.37
C GLY A 97 -7.94 -1.74 -4.34
N GLY A 98 -8.15 -2.12 -5.59
CA GLY A 98 -7.09 -2.30 -6.62
C GLY A 98 -6.21 -1.08 -6.85
N ASN A 99 -6.74 0.14 -6.60
CA ASN A 99 -5.95 1.38 -6.67
C ASN A 99 -4.74 1.37 -5.71
N ALA A 100 -4.84 0.68 -4.58
CA ALA A 100 -3.71 0.51 -3.68
C ALA A 100 -2.59 -0.30 -4.33
N MET A 101 -2.93 -1.38 -5.05
CA MET A 101 -1.95 -2.21 -5.75
C MET A 101 -1.23 -1.45 -6.86
N VAL A 102 -1.97 -0.68 -7.66
CA VAL A 102 -1.38 0.17 -8.70
C VAL A 102 -0.43 1.22 -8.10
N ALA A 103 -0.77 1.77 -6.93
CA ALA A 103 0.11 2.70 -6.23
C ALA A 103 1.42 2.04 -5.77
N GLN A 104 1.37 0.78 -5.31
CA GLN A 104 2.54 0.01 -4.91
C GLN A 104 3.44 -0.28 -6.12
N ASP A 105 2.87 -0.79 -7.22
CA ASP A 105 3.61 -1.05 -8.46
C ASP A 105 4.35 0.20 -8.96
N TRP A 106 3.70 1.36 -8.87
CA TRP A 106 4.30 2.63 -9.25
C TRP A 106 5.49 3.02 -8.37
N LEU A 107 5.39 2.81 -7.06
CA LEU A 107 6.45 3.16 -6.10
C LEU A 107 7.65 2.23 -6.21
N GLU A 108 7.43 0.97 -6.51
CA GLU A 108 8.50 -0.03 -6.56
C GLU A 108 9.32 0.00 -7.85
N LYS A 109 8.84 0.56 -8.92
CA LYS A 109 9.49 0.88 -10.23
C LYS A 109 10.56 -0.07 -10.80
N ASP A 110 10.87 -1.18 -10.17
CA ASP A 110 12.04 -1.99 -10.47
C ASP A 110 11.84 -3.05 -11.56
N GLY A 111 10.76 -2.96 -12.36
CA GLY A 111 10.53 -3.84 -13.50
C GLY A 111 10.39 -5.33 -13.15
N GLN A 112 10.58 -5.71 -11.92
CA GLN A 112 10.23 -7.00 -11.36
C GLN A 112 8.83 -6.88 -10.75
N SER A 113 7.85 -6.89 -11.64
CA SER A 113 6.46 -6.94 -11.29
C SER A 113 6.21 -8.03 -10.24
N VAL A 114 5.92 -7.62 -9.02
CA VAL A 114 5.07 -8.43 -8.17
C VAL A 114 3.80 -8.63 -8.99
N ILE A 115 3.61 -9.81 -9.54
CA ILE A 115 2.42 -10.14 -10.32
C ILE A 115 1.25 -10.05 -9.35
N CYS A 116 0.63 -8.90 -9.30
CA CYS A 116 -0.60 -8.69 -8.56
C CYS A 116 -1.73 -9.33 -9.37
N CYS A 117 -1.96 -10.63 -9.15
CA CYS A 117 -3.16 -11.29 -9.65
C CYS A 117 -4.35 -10.73 -8.88
N ILE A 118 -4.98 -9.70 -9.43
CA ILE A 118 -6.32 -9.29 -9.01
C ILE A 118 -7.26 -10.38 -9.56
N LEU A 119 -7.57 -11.35 -8.74
CA LEU A 119 -8.69 -12.26 -9.02
C LEU A 119 -9.99 -11.52 -8.72
N THR A 120 -10.45 -10.71 -9.66
CA THR A 120 -11.84 -10.29 -9.70
C THR A 120 -12.68 -11.49 -10.09
N ARG A 121 -13.29 -12.15 -9.13
CA ARG A 121 -14.52 -12.90 -9.39
C ARG A 121 -15.63 -11.86 -9.48
N MET A 122 -16.10 -11.60 -10.69
CA MET A 122 -17.44 -11.08 -10.96
C MET A 122 -18.47 -12.16 -10.60
#